data_ca6e57d85add78e2ff505faa7c06d417
#
_entry.id   ca6e57d85add78e2ff505faa7c06d417
#
_cell.length_a   1.000
_cell.length_b   1.000
_cell.length_c   1.000
_cell.angle_alpha   90.00
_cell.angle_beta   90.00
_cell.angle_gamma   90.00
#
_symmetry.space_group_name_H-M   'P 1'
#
loop_
_entity.id
_entity.type
_entity.pdbx_description
1 polymer ?
#
loop_
_entity_poly.entity_id
_entity_poly.type
_entity_poly.pdbx_seq_one_letter_code
_entity_poly.pdbx_strand_id
1 'polypeptide(L)'
;HEVARHLCVPFIFCERREGLMQLKRFPHPDSGRFVVVEDVITTGGSSLETARVILSKGKVFWAATACIVDRSDGNACLPEPLISLWNVSFLNYSPEDCPYCKQGVPLARPGSRNS
;
A
#
# COMPACT_ATOMS: atom_id res chain seq x y z
N HIS A 1 -0.99 8.15 -10.07
CA HIS A 1 -0.86 8.97 -11.30
C HIS A 1 -1.02 10.47 -11.01
N GLU A 2 -2.13 10.92 -10.40
CA GLU A 2 -2.41 12.35 -10.20
C GLU A 2 -1.36 13.06 -9.34
N VAL A 3 -0.83 12.41 -8.32
CA VAL A 3 0.27 12.97 -7.50
C VAL A 3 1.50 13.26 -8.37
N ALA A 4 1.90 12.31 -9.21
CA ALA A 4 3.04 12.49 -10.10
C ALA A 4 2.80 13.58 -11.15
N ARG A 5 1.57 13.63 -11.71
CA ARG A 5 1.17 14.69 -12.63
C ARG A 5 1.27 16.08 -11.99
N HIS A 6 0.81 16.21 -10.76
CA HIS A 6 0.84 17.48 -10.01
C HIS A 6 2.27 17.92 -9.66
N LEU A 7 3.13 16.95 -9.35
CA LEU A 7 4.54 17.21 -9.02
C LEU A 7 5.44 17.30 -10.25
N CYS A 8 4.91 17.10 -11.47
CA CYS A 8 5.66 17.07 -12.72
C CYS A 8 6.83 16.07 -12.69
N VAL A 9 6.60 14.88 -12.11
CA VAL A 9 7.59 13.81 -12.02
C VAL A 9 7.11 12.56 -12.76
N PRO A 10 8.01 11.66 -13.18
CA PRO A 10 7.65 10.39 -13.80
C PRO A 10 6.77 9.53 -12.89
N PHE A 11 5.87 8.75 -13.50
CA PHE A 11 4.98 7.81 -12.85
C PHE A 11 5.18 6.40 -13.39
N ILE A 12 5.28 5.45 -12.49
CA ILE A 12 5.25 4.02 -12.79
C ILE A 12 4.34 3.33 -11.77
N PHE A 13 3.82 2.14 -12.09
CA PHE A 13 3.10 1.35 -11.12
C PHE A 13 3.46 -0.14 -11.21
N CYS A 14 3.40 -0.80 -10.06
CA CYS A 14 3.46 -2.24 -9.96
C CYS A 14 2.06 -2.83 -9.90
N GLU A 15 1.90 -4.03 -10.41
CA GLU A 15 0.65 -4.78 -10.37
C GLU A 15 0.89 -6.18 -9.82
N ARG A 16 -0.10 -6.73 -9.11
CA ARG A 16 -0.02 -8.09 -8.60
C ARG A 16 -0.51 -9.05 -9.67
N ARG A 17 0.34 -10.01 -10.04
CA ARG A 17 0.01 -11.12 -10.94
C ARG A 17 0.43 -12.43 -10.30
N GLU A 18 -0.46 -13.40 -10.29
CA GLU A 18 -0.19 -14.73 -9.71
C GLU A 18 0.38 -14.63 -8.28
N GLY A 19 -0.16 -13.70 -7.49
CA GLY A 19 0.29 -13.47 -6.12
C GLY A 19 1.55 -12.62 -5.96
N LEU A 20 2.30 -12.32 -7.02
CA LEU A 20 3.56 -11.58 -6.96
C LEU A 20 3.42 -10.14 -7.45
N MET A 21 4.02 -9.20 -6.72
CA MET A 21 4.14 -7.82 -7.16
C MET A 21 5.16 -7.70 -8.28
N GLN A 22 4.81 -7.03 -9.39
CA GLN A 22 5.64 -6.96 -10.58
C GLN A 22 5.56 -5.59 -11.26
N LEU A 23 6.70 -5.12 -11.78
CA LEU A 23 6.78 -3.97 -12.68
C LEU A 23 6.95 -4.49 -14.12
N LYS A 24 5.84 -4.58 -14.87
CA LYS A 24 5.86 -5.13 -16.24
C LYS A 24 5.65 -4.09 -17.33
N ARG A 25 4.88 -3.05 -17.04
CA ARG A 25 4.45 -2.07 -18.06
C ARG A 25 5.40 -0.89 -18.22
N PHE A 26 6.36 -0.78 -17.34
CA PHE A 26 7.31 0.32 -17.33
C PHE A 26 8.73 -0.23 -17.22
N PRO A 27 9.74 0.47 -17.78
CA PRO A 27 11.12 0.16 -17.51
C PRO A 27 11.43 0.41 -16.03
N HIS A 28 12.39 -0.32 -15.49
CA HIS A 28 12.92 -0.01 -14.17
C HIS A 28 13.67 1.32 -14.23
N PRO A 29 13.50 2.19 -13.23
CA PRO A 29 14.28 3.42 -13.14
C PRO A 29 15.76 3.08 -12.86
N ASP A 30 16.67 3.73 -13.58
CA ASP A 30 18.10 3.47 -13.46
C ASP A 30 18.70 4.12 -12.21
N SER A 31 18.18 5.29 -11.82
CA SER A 31 18.66 6.07 -10.68
C SER A 31 17.62 7.05 -10.17
N GLY A 32 17.86 7.63 -9.01
CA GLY A 32 17.03 8.67 -8.43
C GLY A 32 16.35 8.26 -7.13
N ARG A 33 15.37 9.06 -6.72
CA ARG A 33 14.54 8.80 -5.54
C ARG A 33 13.10 8.54 -5.98
N PHE A 34 12.42 7.65 -5.27
CA PHE A 34 11.00 7.39 -5.49
C PHE A 34 10.20 7.44 -4.20
N VAL A 35 8.92 7.71 -4.33
CA VAL A 35 7.91 7.62 -3.28
C VAL A 35 6.89 6.58 -3.70
N VAL A 36 6.56 5.66 -2.83
CA VAL A 36 5.42 4.77 -3.02
C VAL A 36 4.16 5.52 -2.63
N VAL A 37 3.14 5.48 -3.49
CA VAL A 37 1.86 6.17 -3.24
C VAL A 37 0.74 5.14 -3.28
N GLU A 38 -0.05 5.09 -2.22
CA GLU A 38 -1.18 4.17 -2.02
C GLU A 38 -2.46 4.95 -1.67
N ASP A 39 -3.59 4.32 -1.82
CA ASP A 39 -4.86 4.86 -1.30
C ASP A 39 -4.97 4.62 0.21
N VAL A 40 -4.76 3.38 0.65
CA VAL A 40 -4.89 2.97 2.05
C VAL A 40 -3.72 2.11 2.49
N ILE A 41 -3.09 2.47 3.59
CA ILE A 41 -2.08 1.64 4.26
C ILE A 41 -2.72 0.96 5.49
N THR A 42 -2.47 -0.34 5.63
CA THR A 42 -2.78 -1.12 6.83
C THR A 42 -1.49 -1.65 7.47
N THR A 43 -0.91 -2.70 6.92
CA THR A 43 0.38 -3.25 7.40
C THR A 43 1.59 -2.69 6.67
N GLY A 44 1.40 -2.05 5.53
CA GLY A 44 2.47 -1.59 4.64
C GLY A 44 3.04 -2.68 3.72
N GLY A 45 2.50 -3.91 3.77
CA GLY A 45 3.03 -5.05 3.01
C GLY A 45 3.09 -4.81 1.51
N SER A 46 2.04 -4.28 0.90
CA SER A 46 2.02 -3.97 -0.55
C SER A 46 3.05 -2.91 -0.93
N SER A 47 3.18 -1.87 -0.12
CA SER A 47 4.19 -0.83 -0.32
C SER A 47 5.61 -1.39 -0.22
N LEU A 48 5.86 -2.26 0.75
CA LEU A 48 7.15 -2.92 0.93
C LEU A 48 7.48 -3.84 -0.26
N GLU A 49 6.50 -4.62 -0.75
CA GLU A 49 6.68 -5.45 -1.95
C GLU A 49 6.97 -4.60 -3.19
N THR A 50 6.21 -3.52 -3.39
CA THR A 50 6.41 -2.56 -4.49
C THR A 50 7.82 -1.96 -4.43
N ALA A 51 8.23 -1.48 -3.26
CA ALA A 51 9.56 -0.91 -3.09
C ALA A 51 10.67 -1.94 -3.39
N ARG A 52 10.53 -3.19 -2.93
CA ARG A 52 11.49 -4.26 -3.22
C ARG A 52 11.63 -4.53 -4.72
N VAL A 53 10.53 -4.52 -5.46
CA VAL A 53 10.56 -4.66 -6.93
C VAL A 53 11.34 -3.53 -7.56
N ILE A 54 11.12 -2.28 -7.14
CA ILE A 54 11.82 -1.12 -7.69
C ILE A 54 13.30 -1.12 -7.30
N LEU A 55 13.62 -1.46 -6.05
CA LEU A 55 14.99 -1.54 -5.54
C LEU A 55 15.81 -2.71 -6.11
N SER A 56 15.16 -3.71 -6.72
CA SER A 56 15.84 -4.90 -7.24
C SER A 56 16.78 -4.61 -8.41
N LYS A 57 16.62 -3.46 -9.08
CA LYS A 57 17.43 -3.02 -10.21
C LYS A 57 17.68 -1.52 -10.09
N GLY A 58 18.85 -1.08 -10.57
CA GLY A 58 19.20 0.33 -10.59
C GLY A 58 19.75 0.89 -9.27
N LYS A 59 20.15 2.16 -9.31
CA LYS A 59 20.66 2.93 -8.16
C LYS A 59 19.58 3.91 -7.69
N VAL A 60 18.51 3.36 -7.14
CA VAL A 60 17.35 4.14 -6.69
C VAL A 60 17.22 4.10 -5.17
N PHE A 61 16.63 5.15 -4.60
CA PHE A 61 16.38 5.26 -3.17
C PHE A 61 14.88 5.41 -2.90
N TRP A 62 14.36 4.61 -2.01
CA TRP A 62 13.02 4.76 -1.48
C TRP A 62 13.04 5.91 -0.46
N ALA A 63 12.39 7.02 -0.77
CA ALA A 63 12.44 8.22 0.06
C ALA A 63 11.31 8.28 1.09
N ALA A 64 10.12 7.78 0.74
CA ALA A 64 8.96 7.77 1.62
C ALA A 64 7.83 6.91 1.02
N THR A 65 6.84 6.62 1.85
CA THR A 65 5.52 6.16 1.41
C THR A 65 4.51 7.27 1.70
N ALA A 66 3.59 7.53 0.79
CA ALA A 66 2.49 8.45 0.98
C ALA A 66 1.15 7.74 0.76
N CYS A 67 0.13 8.07 1.54
CA CYS A 67 -1.22 7.55 1.34
C CYS A 67 -2.30 8.57 1.66
N ILE A 68 -3.52 8.29 1.20
CA ILE A 68 -4.69 9.08 1.60
C ILE A 68 -5.06 8.70 3.03
N VAL A 69 -5.19 7.41 3.31
CA VAL A 69 -5.63 6.91 4.61
C VAL A 69 -4.59 5.96 5.21
N ASP A 70 -4.12 6.28 6.40
CA ASP A 70 -3.35 5.36 7.24
C ASP A 70 -4.28 4.70 8.27
N ARG A 71 -4.40 3.39 8.19
CA ARG A 71 -5.15 2.52 9.11
C ARG A 71 -4.23 1.63 9.94
N SER A 72 -2.94 1.90 9.94
CA SER A 72 -1.96 1.05 10.62
C SER A 72 -1.92 1.26 12.13
N ASP A 73 -2.50 2.36 12.60
CA ASP A 73 -2.38 2.80 14.00
C ASP A 73 -0.91 2.91 14.46
N GLY A 74 -0.05 3.38 13.54
CA GLY A 74 1.39 3.49 13.76
C GLY A 74 2.18 2.16 13.65
N ASN A 75 1.52 1.06 13.30
CA ASN A 75 2.13 -0.27 13.20
C ASN A 75 2.52 -0.68 11.76
N ALA A 76 2.53 0.25 10.81
CA ALA A 76 3.00 -0.06 9.46
C ALA A 76 4.50 -0.42 9.50
N CYS A 77 4.82 -1.62 9.00
CA CYS A 77 6.20 -2.11 8.94
C CYS A 77 6.92 -1.54 7.70
N LEU A 78 7.18 -0.23 7.71
CA LEU A 78 7.88 0.46 6.64
C LEU A 78 9.21 1.01 7.16
N PRO A 79 10.34 0.79 6.46
CA PRO A 79 11.65 1.30 6.87
C PRO A 79 11.79 2.81 6.64
N GLU A 80 10.99 3.38 5.71
CA GLU A 80 11.01 4.78 5.35
C GLU A 80 9.76 5.51 5.87
N PRO A 81 9.79 6.84 5.99
CA PRO A 81 8.67 7.62 6.53
C PRO A 81 7.34 7.35 5.81
N LEU A 82 6.27 7.21 6.59
CA LEU A 82 4.90 7.17 6.10
C LEU A 82 4.25 8.55 6.29
N ILE A 83 3.74 9.10 5.22
CA ILE A 83 3.03 10.39 5.17
C ILE A 83 1.59 10.12 4.75
N SER A 84 0.63 10.42 5.61
CA SER A 84 -0.80 10.23 5.34
C SER A 84 -1.56 11.55 5.42
N LEU A 85 -2.63 11.65 4.64
CA LEU A 85 -3.56 12.77 4.74
C LEU A 85 -4.54 12.57 5.91
N TRP A 86 -4.85 11.32 6.22
CA TRP A 86 -5.80 10.99 7.28
C TRP A 86 -5.40 9.70 8.00
N ASN A 87 -5.29 9.77 9.32
CA ASN A 87 -5.03 8.62 10.18
C ASN A 87 -6.33 8.15 10.82
N VAL A 88 -6.62 6.86 10.69
CA VAL A 88 -7.84 6.26 11.21
C VAL A 88 -7.50 4.98 11.98
N SER A 89 -7.94 4.91 13.21
CA SER A 89 -7.88 3.70 14.01
C SER A 89 -9.23 3.00 14.02
N PHE A 90 -9.25 1.70 13.76
CA PHE A 90 -10.45 0.86 13.86
C PHE A 90 -10.20 -0.28 14.82
N LEU A 91 -11.19 -0.53 15.66
CA LEU A 91 -11.18 -1.71 16.48
C LEU A 91 -11.30 -2.97 15.62
N ASN A 92 -10.32 -3.85 15.72
CA ASN A 92 -10.36 -5.16 15.11
C ASN A 92 -10.74 -6.18 16.17
N TYR A 93 -11.66 -7.07 15.83
CA TYR A 93 -12.14 -8.12 16.73
C TYR A 93 -11.78 -9.49 16.17
N SER A 94 -11.44 -10.43 17.04
CA SER A 94 -11.50 -11.84 16.69
C SER A 94 -12.96 -12.26 16.50
N PRO A 95 -13.27 -13.32 15.75
CA PRO A 95 -14.66 -13.78 15.59
C PRO A 95 -15.37 -14.03 16.92
N GLU A 96 -14.63 -14.53 17.93
CA GLU A 96 -15.14 -14.83 19.27
C GLU A 96 -15.50 -13.57 20.06
N ASP A 97 -14.81 -12.45 19.82
CA ASP A 97 -15.01 -11.20 20.56
C ASP A 97 -15.85 -10.19 19.79
N CYS A 98 -16.07 -10.43 18.50
CA CYS A 98 -16.82 -9.53 17.66
C CYS A 98 -18.29 -9.43 18.07
N PRO A 99 -18.79 -8.24 18.44
CA PRO A 99 -20.19 -8.08 18.86
C PRO A 99 -21.19 -8.40 17.74
N TYR A 100 -20.81 -8.19 16.49
CA TYR A 100 -21.65 -8.52 15.34
C TYR A 100 -21.68 -10.02 15.05
N CYS A 101 -20.54 -10.71 15.18
CA CYS A 101 -20.49 -12.16 15.04
C CYS A 101 -21.33 -12.86 16.12
N LYS A 102 -21.29 -12.34 17.37
CA LYS A 102 -22.14 -12.84 18.48
C LYS A 102 -23.64 -12.65 18.21
N GLN A 103 -24.02 -11.68 17.42
CA GLN A 103 -25.40 -11.42 17.00
C GLN A 103 -25.78 -12.18 15.71
N GLY A 104 -24.90 -12.99 15.15
CA GLY A 104 -25.14 -13.74 13.91
C GLY A 104 -25.19 -12.87 12.64
N VAL A 105 -24.66 -11.64 12.69
CA VAL A 105 -24.61 -10.77 11.50
C VAL A 105 -23.60 -11.37 10.51
N PRO A 106 -24.01 -11.69 9.26
CA PRO A 106 -23.11 -12.30 8.30
C PRO A 106 -22.04 -11.31 7.84
N LEU A 107 -20.81 -11.82 7.67
CA LEU A 107 -19.73 -11.04 7.07
C LEU A 107 -20.00 -10.81 5.57
N ALA A 108 -20.05 -9.54 5.17
CA ALA A 108 -20.06 -9.14 3.77
C ALA A 108 -18.67 -8.69 3.35
N ARG A 109 -18.21 -9.15 2.18
CA ARG A 109 -16.98 -8.65 1.56
C ARG A 109 -17.37 -7.68 0.44
N PRO A 110 -17.31 -6.36 0.66
CA PRO A 110 -17.53 -5.41 -0.40
C PRO A 110 -16.34 -5.46 -1.37
N GLY A 111 -16.63 -5.43 -2.68
CA GLY A 111 -15.59 -5.37 -3.72
C GLY A 111 -15.69 -6.47 -4.76
N SER A 112 -14.92 -6.34 -5.82
CA SER A 112 -14.94 -7.21 -7.01
C SER A 112 -14.06 -8.46 -6.91
N ARG A 113 -13.40 -8.70 -5.79
CA ARG A 113 -12.58 -9.91 -5.61
C ARG A 113 -13.48 -11.05 -5.14
N ASN A 114 -13.92 -11.87 -6.09
CA ASN A 114 -14.45 -13.18 -5.76
C ASN A 114 -13.28 -14.02 -5.22
N SER A 115 -13.47 -14.55 -4.03
CA SER A 115 -12.60 -15.54 -3.40
C SER A 115 -12.73 -16.88 -4.09
#